data_761e567df254a0f1a68bddc056afa70b
#
_entry.id   761e567df254a0f1a68bddc056afa70b
#
_cell.length_a   1.000
_cell.length_b   1.000
_cell.length_c   1.000
_cell.angle_alpha   90.00
_cell.angle_beta   90.00
_cell.angle_gamma   90.00
#
_symmetry.space_group_name_H-M   'P 1'
#
loop_
_entity.id
_entity.type
_entity.pdbx_description
1 polymer ?
#
loop_
_entity_poly.entity_id
_entity_poly.type
_entity_poly.pdbx_seq_one_letter_code
_entity_poly.pdbx_strand_id
1 'polypeptide(L)'
;MIQQNVNIREIGWNLRIFYCPKTASQRSIVLQRLFDAGCTGKNYRRAMALLNSGAWNIGLTYTNKDDKKTIIVVGCSSDVAEFVNTLTHEINHFIEHVMEALHIKSGTEDEAYFTGELFELLCRDAVSSVLPLL
;
A
#
# COMPACT_ATOMS: atom_id res chain seq x y z
N MET A 1 -6.03 -12.17 7.19
CA MET A 1 -5.41 -10.99 6.52
C MET A 1 -4.99 -11.39 5.12
N ILE A 2 -5.38 -10.61 4.14
CA ILE A 2 -5.02 -10.84 2.74
C ILE A 2 -3.81 -10.00 2.39
N GLN A 3 -2.90 -10.57 1.60
CA GLN A 3 -1.69 -9.89 1.12
C GLN A 3 -1.62 -9.97 -0.40
N GLN A 4 -1.18 -8.89 -1.02
CA GLN A 4 -0.76 -8.90 -2.42
C GLN A 4 0.72 -8.56 -2.49
N ASN A 5 1.45 -9.27 -3.34
CA ASN A 5 2.86 -8.99 -3.60
C ASN A 5 3.05 -8.82 -5.11
N VAL A 6 3.41 -7.62 -5.52
CA VAL A 6 3.52 -7.25 -6.93
C VAL A 6 4.95 -6.85 -7.24
N ASN A 7 5.57 -7.56 -8.18
CA ASN A 7 6.88 -7.18 -8.72
C ASN A 7 6.66 -6.45 -10.04
N ILE A 8 6.94 -5.16 -10.06
CA ILE A 8 6.84 -4.34 -11.26
C ILE A 8 8.21 -4.37 -11.95
N ARG A 9 8.38 -5.34 -12.85
CA ARG A 9 9.68 -5.68 -13.45
C ARG A 9 10.29 -4.53 -14.23
N GLU A 10 9.47 -3.76 -14.94
CA GLU A 10 9.89 -2.66 -15.82
C GLU A 10 10.69 -1.60 -15.07
N ILE A 11 10.40 -1.42 -13.78
CA ILE A 11 11.06 -0.42 -12.93
C ILE A 11 11.85 -1.05 -11.77
N GLY A 12 11.84 -2.38 -11.65
CA GLY A 12 12.53 -3.08 -10.58
C GLY A 12 11.97 -2.81 -9.20
N TRP A 13 10.66 -2.60 -9.08
CA TRP A 13 10.01 -2.19 -7.84
C TRP A 13 9.15 -3.30 -7.27
N ASN A 14 9.21 -3.50 -5.95
CA ASN A 14 8.31 -4.41 -5.24
C ASN A 14 7.27 -3.62 -4.46
N LEU A 15 6.00 -3.93 -4.70
CA LEU A 15 4.86 -3.40 -3.97
C LEU A 15 4.18 -4.53 -3.19
N ARG A 16 4.05 -4.36 -1.89
CA ARG A 16 3.31 -5.29 -1.03
C ARG A 16 2.16 -4.55 -0.37
N ILE A 17 0.97 -5.15 -0.42
CA ILE A 17 -0.23 -4.58 0.19
C ILE A 17 -0.79 -5.56 1.21
N PHE A 18 -1.06 -5.07 2.41
CA PHE A 18 -1.75 -5.81 3.47
C PHE A 18 -3.15 -5.25 3.64
N TYR A 19 -4.14 -6.14 3.63
CA TYR A 19 -5.54 -5.75 3.76
C TYR A 19 -6.10 -6.20 5.10
N CYS A 20 -6.66 -5.27 5.85
CA CYS A 20 -7.43 -5.50 7.07
C CYS A 20 -6.72 -6.37 8.13
N PRO A 21 -5.58 -5.92 8.68
CA PRO A 21 -4.92 -6.63 9.78
C PRO A 21 -5.70 -6.43 11.08
N LYS A 22 -6.63 -7.34 11.38
CA LYS A 22 -7.57 -7.22 12.51
C LYS A 22 -6.99 -7.59 13.85
N THR A 23 -6.20 -8.68 13.90
CA THR A 23 -5.68 -9.22 15.15
C THR A 23 -4.35 -8.59 15.54
N ALA A 24 -4.02 -8.65 16.82
CA ALA A 24 -2.70 -8.20 17.30
C ALA A 24 -1.56 -8.95 16.60
N SER A 25 -1.74 -10.24 16.36
CA SER A 25 -0.78 -11.07 15.63
C SER A 25 -0.60 -10.60 14.20
N GLN A 26 -1.68 -10.28 13.47
CA GLN A 26 -1.61 -9.76 12.11
C GLN A 26 -0.94 -8.40 12.06
N ARG A 27 -1.27 -7.50 12.99
CA ARG A 27 -0.62 -6.19 13.09
C ARG A 27 0.88 -6.32 13.36
N SER A 28 1.28 -7.27 14.20
CA SER A 28 2.69 -7.54 14.46
C SER A 28 3.43 -8.00 13.21
N ILE A 29 2.81 -8.83 12.37
CA ILE A 29 3.38 -9.26 11.09
C ILE A 29 3.62 -8.05 10.19
N VAL A 30 2.62 -7.17 10.07
CA VAL A 30 2.73 -5.95 9.26
C VAL A 30 3.86 -5.05 9.77
N LEU A 31 3.92 -4.83 11.08
CA LEU A 31 4.96 -4.00 11.70
C LEU A 31 6.35 -4.58 11.47
N GLN A 32 6.51 -5.90 11.55
CA GLN A 32 7.77 -6.55 11.29
C GLN A 32 8.19 -6.37 9.82
N ARG A 33 7.26 -6.49 8.89
CA ARG A 33 7.55 -6.24 7.46
C ARG A 33 7.94 -4.80 7.18
N LEU A 34 7.28 -3.85 7.82
CA LEU A 34 7.65 -2.44 7.74
C LEU A 34 9.07 -2.21 8.26
N PHE A 35 9.37 -2.76 9.42
CA PHE A 35 10.71 -2.66 10.01
C PHE A 35 11.79 -3.26 9.10
N ASP A 36 11.55 -4.45 8.57
CA ASP A 36 12.48 -5.14 7.66
C ASP A 36 12.70 -4.35 6.36
N ALA A 37 11.71 -3.58 5.92
CA ALA A 37 11.82 -2.72 4.75
C ALA A 37 12.54 -1.39 5.01
N GLY A 38 12.90 -1.12 6.26
CA GLY A 38 13.62 0.10 6.64
C GLY A 38 12.77 1.15 7.37
N CYS A 39 11.51 0.84 7.66
CA CYS A 39 10.64 1.74 8.43
C CYS A 39 11.02 1.67 9.92
N THR A 40 11.78 2.66 10.37
CA THR A 40 12.33 2.70 11.74
C THR A 40 12.07 4.05 12.40
N GLY A 41 12.39 4.16 13.68
CA GLY A 41 12.34 5.40 14.43
C GLY A 41 10.93 6.01 14.44
N LYS A 42 10.84 7.29 14.10
CA LYS A 42 9.61 8.06 14.12
C LYS A 42 8.54 7.49 13.18
N ASN A 43 8.94 7.05 11.98
CA ASN A 43 8.03 6.46 11.00
C ASN A 43 7.45 5.14 11.51
N TYR A 44 8.27 4.31 12.14
CA TYR A 44 7.81 3.06 12.75
C TYR A 44 6.84 3.32 13.90
N ARG A 45 7.13 4.27 14.76
CA ARG A 45 6.24 4.63 15.88
C ARG A 45 4.90 5.14 15.40
N ARG A 46 4.89 5.95 14.32
CA ARG A 46 3.63 6.43 13.70
C ARG A 46 2.82 5.28 13.13
N ALA A 47 3.47 4.36 12.43
CA ALA A 47 2.81 3.18 11.87
C ALA A 47 2.19 2.33 12.99
N MET A 48 2.95 2.09 14.05
CA MET A 48 2.47 1.32 15.22
C MET A 48 1.25 1.98 15.87
N ALA A 49 1.30 3.29 16.09
CA ALA A 49 0.18 4.03 16.67
C ALA A 49 -1.06 3.94 15.78
N LEU A 50 -0.90 4.10 14.48
CA LEU A 50 -2.00 4.05 13.52
C LEU A 50 -2.63 2.65 13.49
N LEU A 51 -1.82 1.60 13.35
CA LEU A 51 -2.31 0.23 13.28
C LEU A 51 -3.00 -0.22 14.57
N ASN A 52 -2.54 0.25 15.71
CA ASN A 52 -3.11 -0.10 17.03
C ASN A 52 -4.20 0.85 17.49
N SER A 53 -4.57 1.85 16.69
CA SER A 53 -5.60 2.83 17.05
C SER A 53 -7.00 2.24 17.14
N GLY A 54 -7.26 1.13 16.46
CA GLY A 54 -8.60 0.56 16.33
C GLY A 54 -9.52 1.34 15.40
N ALA A 55 -9.01 2.35 14.70
CA ALA A 55 -9.82 3.16 13.79
C ALA A 55 -10.11 2.39 12.49
N TRP A 56 -11.32 2.64 11.94
CA TRP A 56 -11.71 2.15 10.63
C TRP A 56 -11.19 3.07 9.54
N ASN A 57 -11.10 2.54 8.32
CA ASN A 57 -10.79 3.30 7.09
C ASN A 57 -9.41 3.97 7.13
N ILE A 58 -8.46 3.37 7.84
CA ILE A 58 -7.08 3.86 7.89
C ILE A 58 -6.27 3.30 6.72
N GLY A 59 -5.25 4.04 6.33
CA GLY A 59 -4.28 3.62 5.33
C GLY A 59 -2.89 4.11 5.66
N LEU A 60 -1.90 3.44 5.13
CA LEU A 60 -0.49 3.76 5.33
C LEU A 60 0.30 3.36 4.10
N THR A 61 1.19 4.23 3.64
CA THR A 61 2.16 3.93 2.59
C THR A 61 3.55 4.24 3.08
N TYR A 62 4.43 3.25 3.06
CA TYR A 62 5.84 3.41 3.34
C TYR A 62 6.67 2.99 2.14
N THR A 63 7.60 3.84 1.72
CA THR A 63 8.50 3.56 0.60
C THR A 63 9.95 3.70 1.02
N ASN A 64 10.73 2.67 0.69
CA ASN A 64 12.19 2.73 0.70
C ASN A 64 12.65 2.90 -0.75
N LYS A 65 13.02 4.13 -1.12
CA LYS A 65 13.39 4.48 -2.51
C LYS A 65 14.70 3.82 -2.94
N ASP A 66 15.63 3.67 -2.01
CA ASP A 66 16.95 3.07 -2.30
C ASP A 66 16.79 1.60 -2.67
N ASP A 67 15.94 0.87 -1.97
CA ASP A 67 15.68 -0.54 -2.20
C ASP A 67 14.54 -0.78 -3.19
N LYS A 68 13.86 0.27 -3.64
CA LYS A 68 12.69 0.19 -4.52
C LYS A 68 11.62 -0.76 -3.97
N LYS A 69 11.25 -0.52 -2.73
CA LYS A 69 10.22 -1.29 -2.02
C LYS A 69 9.17 -0.37 -1.43
N THR A 70 7.92 -0.73 -1.60
CA THR A 70 6.80 -0.03 -0.98
C THR A 70 5.89 -1.02 -0.27
N ILE A 71 5.45 -0.65 0.92
CA ILE A 71 4.42 -1.39 1.65
C ILE A 71 3.23 -0.45 1.83
N ILE A 72 2.07 -0.94 1.43
CA ILE A 72 0.78 -0.29 1.66
C ILE A 72 0.01 -1.14 2.67
N VAL A 73 -0.61 -0.48 3.63
CA VAL A 73 -1.57 -1.12 4.54
C VAL A 73 -2.92 -0.45 4.33
N VAL A 74 -3.91 -1.25 4.02
CA VAL A 74 -5.31 -0.82 3.97
C VAL A 74 -5.99 -1.43 5.18
N GLY A 75 -6.43 -0.60 6.12
CA GLY A 75 -7.11 -1.04 7.32
C GLY A 75 -8.48 -1.62 7.01
N CYS A 76 -9.18 -2.05 8.06
CA CYS A 76 -10.55 -2.54 7.91
C CYS A 76 -11.45 -1.40 7.48
N SER A 77 -12.29 -1.67 6.49
CA SER A 77 -13.16 -0.68 5.89
C SER A 77 -14.60 -0.86 6.36
N SER A 78 -15.30 0.26 6.56
CA SER A 78 -16.70 0.24 6.99
C SER A 78 -17.64 -0.16 5.85
N ASP A 79 -17.27 0.12 4.59
CA ASP A 79 -18.01 -0.27 3.40
C ASP A 79 -17.08 -0.29 2.18
N VAL A 80 -17.62 -0.71 1.03
CA VAL A 80 -16.86 -0.81 -0.22
C VAL A 80 -16.37 0.55 -0.71
N ALA A 81 -17.17 1.59 -0.58
CA ALA A 81 -16.78 2.94 -1.02
C ALA A 81 -15.59 3.45 -0.21
N GLU A 82 -15.57 3.23 1.10
CA GLU A 82 -14.44 3.60 1.95
C GLU A 82 -13.19 2.77 1.65
N PHE A 83 -13.36 1.49 1.31
CA PHE A 83 -12.26 0.65 0.86
C PHE A 83 -11.61 1.22 -0.40
N VAL A 84 -12.41 1.54 -1.42
CA VAL A 84 -11.91 2.11 -2.67
C VAL A 84 -11.23 3.46 -2.41
N ASN A 85 -11.82 4.29 -1.57
CA ASN A 85 -11.24 5.59 -1.20
C ASN A 85 -9.85 5.42 -0.57
N THR A 86 -9.74 4.56 0.43
CA THR A 86 -8.47 4.33 1.14
C THR A 86 -7.42 3.74 0.21
N LEU A 87 -7.78 2.70 -0.56
CA LEU A 87 -6.86 2.06 -1.50
C LEU A 87 -6.37 3.06 -2.54
N THR A 88 -7.25 3.84 -3.13
CA THR A 88 -6.90 4.86 -4.12
C THR A 88 -5.96 5.91 -3.54
N HIS A 89 -6.25 6.38 -2.33
CA HIS A 89 -5.42 7.36 -1.63
C HIS A 89 -3.99 6.84 -1.45
N GLU A 90 -3.85 5.61 -0.97
CA GLU A 90 -2.53 5.03 -0.71
C GLU A 90 -1.79 4.69 -2.00
N ILE A 91 -2.48 4.22 -3.04
CA ILE A 91 -1.86 3.98 -4.34
C ILE A 91 -1.36 5.29 -4.96
N ASN A 92 -2.08 6.39 -4.80
CA ASN A 92 -1.61 7.69 -5.27
C ASN A 92 -0.27 8.09 -4.61
N HIS A 93 -0.11 7.86 -3.32
CA HIS A 93 1.17 8.07 -2.65
C HIS A 93 2.27 7.19 -3.24
N PHE A 94 1.97 5.93 -3.49
CA PHE A 94 2.93 5.02 -4.14
C PHE A 94 3.38 5.52 -5.50
N ILE A 95 2.43 5.95 -6.34
CA ILE A 95 2.73 6.46 -7.68
C ILE A 95 3.60 7.72 -7.60
N GLU A 96 3.28 8.63 -6.70
CA GLU A 96 4.09 9.84 -6.47
C GLU A 96 5.53 9.47 -6.07
N HIS A 97 5.70 8.51 -5.18
CA HIS A 97 7.02 8.07 -4.73
C HIS A 97 7.83 7.46 -5.88
N VAL A 98 7.19 6.65 -6.73
CA VAL A 98 7.84 6.05 -7.91
C VAL A 98 8.23 7.12 -8.91
N MET A 99 7.32 8.04 -9.24
CA MET A 99 7.59 9.14 -10.17
C MET A 99 8.77 9.99 -9.69
N GLU A 100 8.78 10.34 -8.41
CA GLU A 100 9.88 11.09 -7.79
C GLU A 100 11.20 10.33 -7.87
N ALA A 101 11.21 9.05 -7.52
CA ALA A 101 12.42 8.22 -7.53
C ALA A 101 12.99 8.02 -8.93
N LEU A 102 12.14 7.93 -9.95
CA LEU A 102 12.53 7.72 -11.35
C LEU A 102 12.69 9.04 -12.12
N HIS A 103 12.50 10.19 -11.47
CA HIS A 103 12.57 11.52 -12.06
C HIS A 103 11.58 11.71 -13.23
N ILE A 104 10.40 11.10 -13.13
CA ILE A 104 9.32 11.24 -14.09
C ILE A 104 8.43 12.41 -13.67
N LYS A 105 8.12 13.30 -14.61
CA LYS A 105 7.29 14.46 -14.32
C LYS A 105 5.85 14.06 -14.05
N SER A 106 5.29 14.56 -12.95
CA SER A 106 3.89 14.36 -12.58
C SER A 106 2.96 15.07 -13.58
N GLY A 107 1.75 14.53 -13.76
CA GLY A 107 0.73 15.10 -14.64
C GLY A 107 0.91 14.79 -16.12
N THR A 108 1.77 13.84 -16.46
CA THR A 108 2.01 13.42 -17.84
C THR A 108 1.18 12.19 -18.23
N GLU A 109 1.11 11.91 -19.54
CA GLU A 109 0.48 10.68 -20.04
C GLU A 109 1.20 9.42 -19.51
N ASP A 110 2.52 9.48 -19.32
CA ASP A 110 3.28 8.35 -18.75
C ASP A 110 2.79 8.00 -17.35
N GLU A 111 2.52 9.00 -16.51
CA GLU A 111 1.93 8.78 -15.19
C GLU A 111 0.54 8.17 -15.29
N ALA A 112 -0.29 8.67 -16.22
CA ALA A 112 -1.65 8.16 -16.42
C ALA A 112 -1.65 6.69 -16.88
N TYR A 113 -0.80 6.33 -17.81
CA TYR A 113 -0.64 4.94 -18.27
C TYR A 113 -0.15 4.02 -17.16
N PHE A 114 0.87 4.46 -16.41
CA PHE A 114 1.38 3.69 -15.28
C PHE A 114 0.30 3.47 -14.23
N THR A 115 -0.45 4.50 -13.90
CA THR A 115 -1.56 4.43 -12.94
C THR A 115 -2.62 3.42 -13.40
N GLY A 116 -3.04 3.51 -14.66
CA GLY A 116 -4.04 2.60 -15.21
C GLY A 116 -3.60 1.14 -15.21
N GLU A 117 -2.38 0.87 -15.63
CA GLU A 117 -1.81 -0.49 -15.64
C GLU A 117 -1.68 -1.06 -14.23
N LEU A 118 -1.26 -0.24 -13.26
CA LEU A 118 -1.14 -0.66 -11.88
C LEU A 118 -2.51 -1.02 -11.29
N PHE A 119 -3.52 -0.18 -11.50
CA PHE A 119 -4.88 -0.46 -11.03
C PHE A 119 -5.47 -1.69 -11.69
N GLU A 120 -5.26 -1.90 -12.98
CA GLU A 120 -5.68 -3.11 -13.66
C GLU A 120 -5.09 -4.35 -13.00
N LEU A 121 -3.78 -4.34 -12.75
CA LEU A 121 -3.07 -5.44 -12.12
C LEU A 121 -3.60 -5.72 -10.70
N LEU A 122 -3.78 -4.69 -9.90
CA LEU A 122 -4.26 -4.82 -8.53
C LEU A 122 -5.72 -5.25 -8.47
N CYS A 123 -6.57 -4.71 -9.34
CA CYS A 123 -8.02 -5.01 -9.33
C CYS A 123 -8.33 -6.44 -9.76
N ARG A 124 -7.51 -7.07 -10.58
CA ARG A 124 -7.70 -8.49 -10.91
C ARG A 124 -7.76 -9.36 -9.65
N ASP A 125 -6.87 -9.08 -8.69
CA ASP A 125 -6.84 -9.84 -7.44
C ASP A 125 -7.73 -9.24 -6.36
N ALA A 126 -7.72 -7.92 -6.21
CA ALA A 126 -8.46 -7.24 -5.15
C ALA A 126 -9.97 -7.36 -5.29
N VAL A 127 -10.51 -7.20 -6.50
CA VAL A 127 -11.95 -7.30 -6.74
C VAL A 127 -12.46 -8.70 -6.48
N SER A 128 -11.71 -9.72 -6.93
CA SER A 128 -12.15 -11.10 -6.79
C SER A 128 -11.88 -11.69 -5.40
N SER A 129 -10.84 -11.21 -4.70
CA SER A 129 -10.37 -11.84 -3.45
C SER A 129 -10.63 -11.00 -2.22
N VAL A 130 -10.56 -9.68 -2.32
CA VAL A 130 -10.64 -8.77 -1.16
C VAL A 130 -12.05 -8.24 -0.96
N LEU A 131 -12.68 -7.71 -2.01
CA LEU A 131 -14.01 -7.09 -1.88
C LEU A 131 -15.07 -8.03 -1.31
N PRO A 132 -15.14 -9.31 -1.69
CA PRO A 132 -16.13 -10.23 -1.10
C PRO A 132 -15.96 -10.47 0.40
N LEU A 133 -14.80 -10.13 0.97
CA LEU A 133 -14.50 -10.34 2.38
C LEU A 133 -14.73 -9.10 3.25
N LEU A 134 -15.12 -8.00 2.64
CA LEU A 134 -15.35 -6.73 3.35
C LEU A 134 -16.81 -6.60 3.87
#